data_8a1158ff4bff71b1e28975cb5da25993
#
_entry.id   8a1158ff4bff71b1e28975cb5da25993
#
_cell.length_a   1.000
_cell.length_b   1.000
_cell.length_c   1.000
_cell.angle_alpha   90.00
_cell.angle_beta   90.00
_cell.angle_gamma   90.00
#
_symmetry.space_group_name_H-M   'P 1'
#
loop_
_entity.id
_entity.type
_entity.pdbx_description
1 polymer ?
#
loop_
_entity_poly.entity_id
_entity_poly.type
_entity_poly.pdbx_seq_one_letter_code
_entity_poly.pdbx_strand_id
1 'polypeptide(L)'
;IHAYMTHREPHAFAKLLRESERKLLLEQQKLEAMRRTLKNGVAATEAALSGKPGVPWLEKLPTAWYVATPVQGDVSSTNTLVRNIKDHLAYCDQSGLGEELSVGSIVTQASLLAGDYRESFYSTKLSQPVESPWLYERPAGLYACVLHRGPYQRLEETYPMLLAFLREQGCR
;
A
#
# COMPACT_ATOMS: atom_id res chain seq x y z
N ILE A 1 15.82 -19.95 -30.28
CA ILE A 1 16.93 -20.86 -30.68
C ILE A 1 16.47 -21.74 -31.84
N HIS A 2 15.28 -22.35 -31.82
CA HIS A 2 14.80 -23.25 -32.89
C HIS A 2 14.71 -22.56 -34.26
N ALA A 3 14.25 -21.29 -34.33
CA ALA A 3 14.19 -20.51 -35.59
C ALA A 3 15.54 -20.14 -36.17
N TYR A 4 16.62 -20.04 -35.33
CA TYR A 4 17.98 -19.80 -35.79
C TYR A 4 18.60 -21.02 -36.45
N MET A 5 18.22 -22.21 -36.02
CA MET A 5 18.77 -23.47 -36.59
C MET A 5 18.37 -23.67 -38.04
N THR A 6 17.30 -23.04 -38.50
CA THR A 6 16.76 -23.14 -39.86
C THR A 6 17.32 -22.10 -40.83
N HIS A 7 17.68 -20.89 -40.32
CA HIS A 7 18.26 -19.80 -41.13
C HIS A 7 19.40 -19.17 -40.33
N ARG A 8 20.62 -19.56 -40.58
CA ARG A 8 21.86 -19.13 -39.88
C ARG A 8 22.27 -17.69 -40.24
N GLU A 9 21.36 -16.71 -40.06
CA GLU A 9 21.69 -15.32 -40.26
C GLU A 9 22.17 -14.68 -38.96
N PRO A 10 23.41 -14.14 -38.88
CA PRO A 10 23.95 -13.52 -37.66
C PRO A 10 23.10 -12.41 -37.12
N HIS A 11 22.44 -11.63 -37.98
CA HIS A 11 21.55 -10.55 -37.60
C HIS A 11 20.26 -11.06 -36.90
N ALA A 12 19.67 -12.16 -37.39
CA ALA A 12 18.49 -12.77 -36.77
C ALA A 12 18.82 -13.34 -35.38
N PHE A 13 20.02 -13.92 -35.23
CA PHE A 13 20.49 -14.40 -33.94
C PHE A 13 20.74 -13.28 -32.94
N ALA A 14 21.41 -12.19 -33.35
CA ALA A 14 21.63 -11.02 -32.53
C ALA A 14 20.29 -10.40 -32.06
N LYS A 15 19.27 -10.35 -32.93
CA LYS A 15 17.93 -9.89 -32.57
C LYS A 15 17.29 -10.79 -31.50
N LEU A 16 17.37 -12.10 -31.67
CA LEU A 16 16.84 -13.07 -30.72
C LEU A 16 17.51 -12.94 -29.32
N LEU A 17 18.83 -12.76 -29.30
CA LEU A 17 19.57 -12.56 -28.05
C LEU A 17 19.14 -11.27 -27.34
N ARG A 18 19.01 -10.15 -28.06
CA ARG A 18 18.51 -8.88 -27.48
C ARG A 18 17.08 -9.00 -26.94
N GLU A 19 16.20 -9.70 -27.64
CA GLU A 19 14.84 -9.95 -27.17
C GLU A 19 14.83 -10.81 -25.90
N SER A 20 15.72 -11.81 -25.83
CA SER A 20 15.87 -12.65 -24.64
C SER A 20 16.46 -11.88 -23.47
N GLU A 21 17.48 -11.06 -23.70
CA GLU A 21 18.06 -10.15 -22.70
C GLU A 21 17.01 -9.19 -22.13
N ARG A 22 16.20 -8.56 -23.00
CA ARG A 22 15.11 -7.69 -22.57
C ARG A 22 14.08 -8.41 -21.70
N LYS A 23 13.73 -9.66 -22.03
CA LYS A 23 12.83 -10.46 -21.20
C LYS A 23 13.43 -10.75 -19.83
N LEU A 24 14.70 -11.13 -19.78
CA LEU A 24 15.40 -11.38 -18.52
C LEU A 24 15.48 -10.14 -17.64
N LEU A 25 15.76 -8.97 -18.22
CA LEU A 25 15.76 -7.69 -17.49
C LEU A 25 14.39 -7.39 -16.87
N LEU A 26 13.30 -7.63 -17.61
CA LEU A 26 11.94 -7.45 -17.08
C LEU A 26 11.63 -8.43 -15.94
N GLU A 27 12.05 -9.68 -16.06
CA GLU A 27 11.91 -10.67 -14.98
C GLU A 27 12.73 -10.29 -13.75
N GLN A 28 13.97 -9.86 -13.94
CA GLN A 28 14.81 -9.37 -12.84
C GLN A 28 14.16 -8.20 -12.10
N GLN A 29 13.64 -7.21 -12.82
CA GLN A 29 12.92 -6.08 -12.21
C GLN A 29 11.71 -6.52 -11.38
N LYS A 30 10.93 -7.49 -11.88
CA LYS A 30 9.81 -8.08 -11.14
C LYS A 30 10.27 -8.77 -9.85
N LEU A 31 11.31 -9.57 -9.93
CA LEU A 31 11.85 -10.28 -8.76
C LEU A 31 12.41 -9.30 -7.71
N GLU A 32 13.05 -8.22 -8.14
CA GLU A 32 13.54 -7.18 -7.24
C GLU A 32 12.41 -6.42 -6.54
N ALA A 33 11.31 -6.12 -7.27
CA ALA A 33 10.11 -5.54 -6.69
C ALA A 33 9.48 -6.48 -5.65
N MET A 34 9.30 -7.76 -5.99
CA MET A 34 8.78 -8.78 -5.05
C MET A 34 9.65 -8.91 -3.81
N ARG A 35 10.98 -8.90 -3.97
CA ARG A 35 11.92 -8.97 -2.85
C ARG A 35 11.80 -7.76 -1.93
N ARG A 36 11.67 -6.54 -2.47
CA ARG A 36 11.44 -5.32 -1.67
C ARG A 36 10.16 -5.45 -0.87
N THR A 37 9.09 -5.88 -1.50
CA THR A 37 7.79 -6.11 -0.89
C THR A 37 7.87 -7.09 0.29
N LEU A 38 8.52 -8.23 0.12
CA LEU A 38 8.72 -9.20 1.20
C LEU A 38 9.56 -8.61 2.34
N LYS A 39 10.64 -7.90 2.02
CA LYS A 39 11.50 -7.24 3.03
C LYS A 39 10.71 -6.23 3.86
N ASN A 40 9.85 -5.42 3.22
CA ASN A 40 8.99 -4.46 3.90
C ASN A 40 7.97 -5.17 4.79
N GLY A 41 7.37 -6.27 4.31
CA GLY A 41 6.46 -7.10 5.09
C GLY A 41 7.11 -7.70 6.34
N VAL A 42 8.33 -8.21 6.21
CA VAL A 42 9.10 -8.72 7.37
C VAL A 42 9.36 -7.61 8.38
N ALA A 43 9.88 -6.46 7.93
CA ALA A 43 10.17 -5.33 8.82
C ALA A 43 8.92 -4.81 9.54
N ALA A 44 7.79 -4.70 8.84
CA ALA A 44 6.51 -4.31 9.44
C ALA A 44 6.02 -5.33 10.48
N THR A 45 6.17 -6.62 10.20
CA THR A 45 5.79 -7.69 11.13
C THR A 45 6.66 -7.69 12.37
N GLU A 46 7.98 -7.54 12.22
CA GLU A 46 8.92 -7.47 13.34
C GLU A 46 8.66 -6.24 14.22
N ALA A 47 8.39 -5.07 13.60
CA ALA A 47 8.00 -3.86 14.32
C ALA A 47 6.69 -4.06 15.10
N ALA A 48 5.69 -4.71 14.50
CA ALA A 48 4.43 -5.02 15.17
C ALA A 48 4.60 -6.00 16.33
N LEU A 49 5.48 -7.00 16.20
CA LEU A 49 5.77 -7.97 17.27
C LEU A 49 6.53 -7.35 18.43
N SER A 50 7.39 -6.37 18.18
CA SER A 50 8.15 -5.66 19.22
C SER A 50 7.36 -4.53 19.89
N GLY A 51 6.30 -4.06 19.29
CA GLY A 51 5.46 -2.98 19.79
C GLY A 51 4.53 -3.41 20.91
N LYS A 52 3.97 -2.42 21.62
CA LYS A 52 2.97 -2.62 22.67
C LYS A 52 1.57 -2.33 22.11
N PRO A 53 0.74 -3.35 21.82
CA PRO A 53 -0.61 -3.13 21.33
C PRO A 53 -1.45 -2.32 22.32
N GLY A 54 -2.32 -1.43 21.79
CA GLY A 54 -3.24 -0.63 22.58
C GLY A 54 -2.60 0.51 23.38
N VAL A 55 -1.30 0.77 23.19
CA VAL A 55 -0.61 1.92 23.83
C VAL A 55 -0.30 2.95 22.77
N PRO A 56 -1.00 4.10 22.70
CA PRO A 56 -0.69 5.15 21.75
C PRO A 56 0.65 5.85 22.04
N TRP A 57 1.33 6.31 20.98
CA TRP A 57 2.54 7.13 21.08
C TRP A 57 2.57 8.23 20.02
N LEU A 58 3.44 9.22 20.22
CA LEU A 58 3.70 10.25 19.21
C LEU A 58 4.98 9.89 18.44
N GLU A 59 4.93 10.02 17.11
CA GLU A 59 6.05 9.75 16.22
C GLU A 59 6.20 10.83 15.15
N LYS A 60 7.42 11.28 14.92
CA LYS A 60 7.74 12.15 13.78
C LYS A 60 7.90 11.28 12.54
N LEU A 61 6.98 11.43 11.61
CA LEU A 61 6.99 10.70 10.36
C LEU A 61 7.41 11.63 9.20
N PRO A 62 8.21 11.14 8.26
CA PRO A 62 8.54 11.86 7.03
C PRO A 62 7.33 11.93 6.10
N THR A 63 7.42 12.78 5.07
CA THR A 63 6.47 12.75 3.95
C THR A 63 6.38 11.36 3.36
N ALA A 64 5.18 10.93 3.06
CA ALA A 64 4.93 9.67 2.38
C ALA A 64 3.83 9.83 1.33
N TRP A 65 3.94 9.08 0.25
CA TRP A 65 3.00 9.13 -0.86
C TRP A 65 2.21 7.82 -0.94
N TYR A 66 0.97 7.95 -1.34
CA TYR A 66 0.03 6.83 -1.48
C TYR A 66 -0.78 7.00 -2.75
N VAL A 67 -1.20 5.92 -3.33
CA VAL A 67 -2.39 5.91 -4.19
C VAL A 67 -3.57 5.63 -3.29
N ALA A 68 -4.57 6.52 -3.27
CA ALA A 68 -5.76 6.43 -2.42
C ALA A 68 -7.03 6.46 -3.29
N THR A 69 -7.58 5.31 -3.61
CA THR A 69 -8.82 5.21 -4.40
C THR A 69 -10.04 5.32 -3.50
N PRO A 70 -11.07 6.10 -3.88
CA PRO A 70 -12.25 6.29 -3.07
C PRO A 70 -13.06 5.00 -2.94
N VAL A 71 -13.58 4.76 -1.76
CA VAL A 71 -14.51 3.65 -1.49
C VAL A 71 -15.87 3.97 -2.10
N GLN A 72 -16.45 3.00 -2.79
CA GLN A 72 -17.73 3.13 -3.48
C GLN A 72 -18.77 2.17 -2.93
N GLY A 73 -20.00 2.69 -2.77
CA GLY A 73 -21.15 1.90 -2.32
C GLY A 73 -21.18 1.70 -0.81
N ASP A 74 -22.08 0.82 -0.35
CA ASP A 74 -22.27 0.54 1.06
C ASP A 74 -21.24 -0.48 1.56
N VAL A 75 -20.29 -0.01 2.37
CA VAL A 75 -19.20 -0.82 2.94
C VAL A 75 -19.64 -1.74 4.09
N SER A 76 -20.90 -1.69 4.53
CA SER A 76 -21.41 -2.65 5.50
C SER A 76 -21.48 -4.07 4.94
N SER A 77 -21.49 -4.21 3.62
CA SER A 77 -21.47 -5.50 2.92
C SER A 77 -20.05 -5.97 2.65
N THR A 78 -19.73 -7.19 3.11
CA THR A 78 -18.45 -7.87 2.81
C THR A 78 -18.15 -7.93 1.30
N ASN A 79 -19.17 -8.11 0.47
CA ASN A 79 -19.01 -8.16 -0.98
C ASN A 79 -18.55 -6.80 -1.54
N THR A 80 -19.09 -5.70 -1.01
CA THR A 80 -18.67 -4.33 -1.38
C THR A 80 -17.24 -4.06 -0.94
N LEU A 81 -16.87 -4.44 0.29
CA LEU A 81 -15.51 -4.37 0.79
C LEU A 81 -14.52 -5.07 -0.14
N VAL A 82 -14.77 -6.34 -0.42
CA VAL A 82 -13.90 -7.16 -1.29
C VAL A 82 -13.80 -6.58 -2.69
N ARG A 83 -14.90 -6.08 -3.25
CA ARG A 83 -14.90 -5.43 -4.57
C ARG A 83 -14.01 -4.19 -4.57
N ASN A 84 -14.19 -3.27 -3.63
CA ASN A 84 -13.39 -2.04 -3.55
C ASN A 84 -11.88 -2.35 -3.41
N ILE A 85 -11.51 -3.34 -2.59
CA ILE A 85 -10.11 -3.77 -2.46
C ILE A 85 -9.59 -4.32 -3.80
N LYS A 86 -10.37 -5.15 -4.48
CA LYS A 86 -9.99 -5.70 -5.80
C LYS A 86 -9.83 -4.61 -6.85
N ASP A 87 -10.74 -3.63 -6.89
CA ASP A 87 -10.69 -2.51 -7.83
C ASP A 87 -9.46 -1.64 -7.56
N HIS A 88 -9.14 -1.38 -6.27
CA HIS A 88 -7.93 -0.68 -5.88
C HIS A 88 -6.66 -1.42 -6.33
N LEU A 89 -6.57 -2.72 -6.05
CA LEU A 89 -5.42 -3.54 -6.45
C LEU A 89 -5.28 -3.63 -7.98
N ALA A 90 -6.40 -3.78 -8.70
CA ALA A 90 -6.39 -3.78 -10.16
C ALA A 90 -5.90 -2.44 -10.74
N TYR A 91 -6.28 -1.31 -10.13
CA TYR A 91 -5.77 0.00 -10.51
C TYR A 91 -4.25 0.09 -10.28
N CYS A 92 -3.76 -0.33 -9.12
CA CYS A 92 -2.33 -0.33 -8.81
C CYS A 92 -1.53 -1.19 -9.80
N ASP A 93 -2.02 -2.39 -10.11
CA ASP A 93 -1.37 -3.32 -11.04
C ASP A 93 -1.32 -2.77 -12.46
N GLN A 94 -2.45 -2.25 -12.99
CA GLN A 94 -2.53 -1.65 -14.32
C GLN A 94 -1.65 -0.41 -14.47
N SER A 95 -1.46 0.34 -13.38
CA SER A 95 -0.63 1.54 -13.34
C SER A 95 0.84 1.24 -13.00
N GLY A 96 1.21 -0.02 -12.80
CA GLY A 96 2.57 -0.42 -12.43
C GLY A 96 3.00 0.04 -11.02
N LEU A 97 2.04 0.26 -10.12
CA LEU A 97 2.25 0.84 -8.79
C LEU A 97 2.26 -0.21 -7.66
N GLY A 98 2.28 -1.48 -8.00
CA GLY A 98 2.13 -2.62 -7.09
C GLY A 98 3.39 -2.99 -6.30
N GLU A 99 4.13 -2.05 -5.73
CA GLU A 99 5.38 -2.34 -5.00
C GLU A 99 5.17 -2.79 -3.54
N GLU A 100 4.00 -2.59 -2.94
CA GLU A 100 3.72 -2.97 -1.55
C GLU A 100 2.56 -3.96 -1.43
N LEU A 101 2.76 -4.99 -0.57
CA LEU A 101 1.77 -6.05 -0.31
C LEU A 101 0.58 -5.59 0.53
N SER A 102 0.69 -4.45 1.22
CA SER A 102 -0.32 -4.03 2.18
C SER A 102 -1.23 -2.96 1.61
N VAL A 103 -2.51 -3.30 1.48
CA VAL A 103 -3.56 -2.32 1.31
C VAL A 103 -3.89 -1.74 2.69
N GLY A 104 -3.73 -0.44 2.82
CA GLY A 104 -4.22 0.33 3.96
C GLY A 104 -5.59 0.94 3.67
N SER A 105 -6.17 1.58 4.68
CA SER A 105 -7.36 2.39 4.53
C SER A 105 -7.15 3.79 5.12
N ILE A 106 -7.92 4.75 4.62
CA ILE A 106 -7.94 6.12 5.13
C ILE A 106 -9.37 6.44 5.53
N VAL A 107 -9.55 6.90 6.76
CA VAL A 107 -10.78 7.50 7.27
C VAL A 107 -10.57 9.00 7.32
N THR A 108 -11.50 9.79 6.79
CA THR A 108 -11.37 11.25 6.80
C THR A 108 -11.52 11.82 8.20
N GLN A 109 -10.91 12.98 8.46
CA GLN A 109 -11.06 13.68 9.74
C GLN A 109 -12.53 13.97 10.04
N ALA A 110 -13.30 14.39 9.04
CA ALA A 110 -14.72 14.67 9.21
C ALA A 110 -15.50 13.42 9.68
N SER A 111 -15.22 12.26 9.08
CA SER A 111 -15.83 10.99 9.47
C SER A 111 -15.41 10.59 10.88
N LEU A 112 -14.12 10.70 11.22
CA LEU A 112 -13.60 10.39 12.56
C LEU A 112 -14.28 11.24 13.64
N LEU A 113 -14.43 12.54 13.40
CA LEU A 113 -15.07 13.48 14.33
C LEU A 113 -16.59 13.23 14.47
N ALA A 114 -17.22 12.71 13.42
CA ALA A 114 -18.63 12.30 13.43
C ALA A 114 -18.84 10.91 14.08
N GLY A 115 -17.75 10.21 14.48
CA GLY A 115 -17.82 8.84 15.00
C GLY A 115 -18.08 7.78 13.92
N ASP A 116 -17.89 8.14 12.66
CA ASP A 116 -17.94 7.21 11.52
C ASP A 116 -16.53 6.75 11.18
N TYR A 117 -16.21 5.51 11.53
CA TYR A 117 -14.89 4.92 11.36
C TYR A 117 -14.76 4.09 10.08
N ARG A 118 -15.76 4.16 9.19
CA ARG A 118 -15.74 3.46 7.91
C ARG A 118 -14.69 4.07 6.97
N GLU A 119 -14.09 3.22 6.18
CA GLU A 119 -13.07 3.61 5.22
C GLU A 119 -13.63 4.58 4.17
N SER A 120 -12.91 5.67 3.97
CA SER A 120 -13.22 6.64 2.90
C SER A 120 -12.41 6.30 1.63
N PHE A 121 -11.20 5.75 1.81
CA PHE A 121 -10.32 5.35 0.71
C PHE A 121 -9.57 4.07 1.07
N TYR A 122 -9.26 3.26 0.05
CA TYR A 122 -8.22 2.25 0.14
C TYR A 122 -6.91 2.83 -0.40
N SER A 123 -5.80 2.48 0.22
CA SER A 123 -4.52 3.10 -0.09
C SER A 123 -3.37 2.09 -0.16
N THR A 124 -2.46 2.31 -1.12
CA THR A 124 -1.18 1.61 -1.20
C THR A 124 -0.07 2.65 -1.14
N LYS A 125 0.92 2.41 -0.26
CA LYS A 125 2.06 3.29 -0.11
C LYS A 125 2.99 3.19 -1.31
N LEU A 126 3.56 4.32 -1.70
CA LEU A 126 4.49 4.44 -2.82
C LEU A 126 5.90 4.76 -2.31
N SER A 127 6.92 4.28 -3.03
CA SER A 127 8.32 4.64 -2.78
C SER A 127 8.65 6.07 -3.22
N GLN A 128 7.93 6.61 -4.19
CA GLN A 128 8.08 7.97 -4.73
C GLN A 128 6.74 8.47 -5.29
N PRO A 129 6.56 9.79 -5.45
CA PRO A 129 5.35 10.33 -6.05
C PRO A 129 5.24 9.92 -7.53
N VAL A 130 4.01 9.72 -7.99
CA VAL A 130 3.66 9.33 -9.36
C VAL A 130 2.58 10.26 -9.91
N GLU A 131 2.46 10.35 -11.23
CA GLU A 131 1.31 11.00 -11.86
C GLU A 131 0.08 10.10 -11.75
N SER A 132 -0.83 10.48 -10.86
CA SER A 132 -2.09 9.76 -10.64
C SER A 132 -3.15 10.72 -10.11
N PRO A 133 -4.40 10.63 -10.57
CA PRO A 133 -5.52 11.39 -10.00
C PRO A 133 -5.81 10.99 -8.55
N TRP A 134 -5.30 9.85 -8.09
CA TRP A 134 -5.47 9.31 -6.75
C TRP A 134 -4.19 9.45 -5.90
N LEU A 135 -3.23 10.28 -6.34
CA LEU A 135 -2.05 10.55 -5.52
C LEU A 135 -2.48 11.29 -4.26
N TYR A 136 -2.10 10.74 -3.12
CA TYR A 136 -2.28 11.32 -1.80
C TYR A 136 -0.92 11.49 -1.12
N GLU A 137 -0.61 12.70 -0.69
CA GLU A 137 0.58 13.00 0.08
C GLU A 137 0.23 13.11 1.57
N ARG A 138 0.83 12.28 2.39
CA ARG A 138 0.86 12.47 3.83
C ARG A 138 2.06 13.35 4.17
N PRO A 139 1.88 14.60 4.64
CA PRO A 139 2.98 15.52 4.92
C PRO A 139 3.87 15.00 6.05
N ALA A 140 5.12 15.45 6.09
CA ALA A 140 5.97 15.24 7.24
C ALA A 140 5.38 15.94 8.48
N GLY A 141 5.44 15.28 9.63
CA GLY A 141 4.85 15.86 10.84
C GLY A 141 4.89 14.94 12.05
N LEU A 142 4.25 15.40 13.13
CA LEU A 142 4.04 14.61 14.33
C LEU A 142 2.71 13.90 14.23
N TYR A 143 2.72 12.59 14.40
CA TYR A 143 1.55 11.72 14.27
C TYR A 143 1.33 10.93 15.55
N ALA A 144 0.09 10.77 15.95
CA ALA A 144 -0.28 9.79 16.95
C ALA A 144 -0.44 8.43 16.29
N CYS A 145 0.22 7.43 16.85
CA CYS A 145 0.24 6.06 16.36
C CYS A 145 -0.26 5.12 17.45
N VAL A 146 -0.85 4.01 17.05
CA VAL A 146 -1.23 2.92 17.95
C VAL A 146 -1.21 1.59 17.18
N LEU A 147 -0.76 0.52 17.82
CA LEU A 147 -0.87 -0.82 17.26
C LEU A 147 -2.20 -1.44 17.69
N HIS A 148 -3.04 -1.77 16.72
CA HIS A 148 -4.22 -2.58 16.96
C HIS A 148 -3.85 -4.06 17.00
N ARG A 149 -4.36 -4.78 18.01
CA ARG A 149 -4.25 -6.24 18.10
C ARG A 149 -5.64 -6.85 18.16
N GLY A 150 -5.98 -7.59 17.13
CA GLY A 150 -7.29 -8.25 17.06
C GLY A 150 -7.80 -8.36 15.63
N PRO A 151 -9.02 -8.85 15.44
CA PRO A 151 -9.66 -8.91 14.14
C PRO A 151 -9.95 -7.50 13.63
N TYR A 152 -9.90 -7.33 12.32
CA TYR A 152 -10.09 -6.04 11.65
C TYR A 152 -11.42 -5.36 12.03
N GLN A 153 -12.47 -6.14 12.25
CA GLN A 153 -13.80 -5.65 12.64
C GLN A 153 -13.82 -4.91 14.00
N ARG A 154 -12.80 -5.13 14.83
CA ARG A 154 -12.63 -4.44 16.11
C ARG A 154 -11.70 -3.23 16.04
N LEU A 155 -11.23 -2.86 14.85
CA LEU A 155 -10.37 -1.68 14.67
C LEU A 155 -11.09 -0.39 15.11
N GLU A 156 -12.40 -0.31 14.94
CA GLU A 156 -13.23 0.81 15.39
C GLU A 156 -13.12 1.10 16.90
N GLU A 157 -12.79 0.10 17.73
CA GLU A 157 -12.56 0.28 19.16
C GLU A 157 -11.25 1.05 19.46
N THR A 158 -10.32 1.07 18.52
CA THR A 158 -9.02 1.72 18.64
C THR A 158 -9.06 3.20 18.32
N TYR A 159 -9.96 3.65 17.45
CA TYR A 159 -10.08 5.07 17.09
C TYR A 159 -10.43 5.98 18.26
N PRO A 160 -11.43 5.66 19.13
CA PRO A 160 -11.73 6.48 20.30
C PRO A 160 -10.54 6.62 21.25
N MET A 161 -9.76 5.54 21.45
CA MET A 161 -8.54 5.55 22.25
C MET A 161 -7.50 6.52 21.68
N LEU A 162 -7.28 6.48 20.36
CA LEU A 162 -6.35 7.38 19.69
C LEU A 162 -6.80 8.83 19.77
N LEU A 163 -8.10 9.09 19.60
CA LEU A 163 -8.68 10.43 19.73
C LEU A 163 -8.60 10.97 21.16
N ALA A 164 -8.80 10.12 22.18
CA ALA A 164 -8.63 10.49 23.56
C ALA A 164 -7.17 10.88 23.85
N PHE A 165 -6.21 10.07 23.40
CA PHE A 165 -4.79 10.35 23.53
C PHE A 165 -4.42 11.69 22.87
N LEU A 166 -4.90 11.98 21.66
CA LEU A 166 -4.65 13.27 20.98
C LEU A 166 -5.17 14.46 21.79
N ARG A 167 -6.35 14.35 22.42
CA ARG A 167 -6.90 15.40 23.29
C ARG A 167 -6.04 15.65 24.53
N GLU A 168 -5.54 14.57 25.15
CA GLU A 168 -4.66 14.65 26.31
C GLU A 168 -3.32 15.31 25.95
N GLN A 169 -2.84 15.12 24.72
CA GLN A 169 -1.62 15.77 24.21
C GLN A 169 -1.85 17.22 23.74
N GLY A 170 -3.06 17.76 23.89
CA GLY A 170 -3.43 19.12 23.46
C GLY A 170 -3.50 19.31 21.94
N CYS A 171 -3.56 18.23 21.19
CA CYS A 171 -3.74 18.24 19.72
C CYS A 171 -5.22 18.51 19.40
N ARG A 172 -5.47 19.37 18.40
CA ARG A 172 -6.82 19.72 17.93
C ARG A 172 -7.09 19.18 16.54
#